data_80f6a40bd23ed8a43fc81441aabaa2e2
#
_entry.id   80f6a40bd23ed8a43fc81441aabaa2e2
#
_cell.length_a   1.000
_cell.length_b   1.000
_cell.length_c   1.000
_cell.angle_alpha   90.00
_cell.angle_beta   90.00
_cell.angle_gamma   90.00
#
_symmetry.space_group_name_H-M   'P 1'
#
loop_
_entity.id
_entity.type
_entity.pdbx_description
1 polymer ?
#
loop_
_entity_poly.entity_id
_entity_poly.type
_entity_poly.pdbx_seq_one_letter_code
_entity_poly.pdbx_strand_id
1 'polypeptide(L)'
;FATSTNPAPNFSENGDPGEEKKIKVELRLLADVGFVGMPSVGKSTILSLISASKPKIAAYHFTTLSPNLGVVKTIDNRVFVAADLPGLIKGASLGEGLGDKFLKHVQRTRVIAHIIDMSAQEGRDPIEDYEIINKELEDFDPKLIKKPQVIIANKMDIDGANENLKRFKEKYNLPVYETSAITNKGLDKALIAIADELDKIKEEPLFEEEEFESHVLYKFKKEKPFTITRDNDIYVVKGKDVEKLFKMTKFTDEGAIRFAKKLQHMGIDEELLKMGAKYGDKVQIMDLIFEFKE
;
A
#
# COMPACT_ATOMS: atom_id res chain seq x y z
N PHE A 1 -36.08 11.79 -19.81
CA PHE A 1 -37.41 12.17 -19.23
C PHE A 1 -38.44 12.54 -20.29
N ALA A 2 -37.99 12.96 -21.48
CA ALA A 2 -38.90 13.24 -22.58
C ALA A 2 -39.47 11.93 -23.15
N THR A 3 -40.79 11.91 -23.39
CA THR A 3 -41.51 10.79 -24.00
C THR A 3 -42.31 11.30 -25.17
N SER A 4 -42.83 10.39 -26.02
CA SER A 4 -43.69 10.77 -27.14
C SER A 4 -45.00 11.48 -26.69
N THR A 5 -45.45 11.21 -25.46
CA THR A 5 -46.65 11.80 -24.86
C THR A 5 -46.36 13.04 -24.03
N ASN A 6 -45.11 13.25 -23.60
CA ASN A 6 -44.64 14.44 -22.88
C ASN A 6 -43.23 14.82 -23.39
N PRO A 7 -43.11 15.53 -24.51
CA PRO A 7 -41.84 15.87 -25.13
C PRO A 7 -41.07 16.95 -24.38
N ALA A 8 -41.69 17.71 -23.51
CA ALA A 8 -41.09 18.79 -22.72
C ALA A 8 -41.48 18.70 -21.23
N PRO A 9 -40.98 17.73 -20.48
CA PRO A 9 -41.33 17.56 -19.09
C PRO A 9 -40.79 18.71 -18.21
N ASN A 10 -41.61 19.21 -17.30
CA ASN A 10 -41.29 20.30 -16.35
C ASN A 10 -40.66 19.77 -15.04
N PHE A 11 -40.05 18.58 -15.05
CA PHE A 11 -39.41 18.03 -13.86
C PHE A 11 -37.96 17.66 -14.14
N SER A 12 -37.20 17.65 -13.09
CA SER A 12 -35.80 17.15 -13.10
C SER A 12 -35.53 16.38 -11.83
N GLU A 13 -34.58 15.46 -11.91
CA GLU A 13 -34.06 14.75 -10.73
C GLU A 13 -32.77 15.41 -10.27
N ASN A 14 -32.53 15.41 -8.97
CA ASN A 14 -31.24 15.77 -8.41
C ASN A 14 -30.24 14.60 -8.64
N GLY A 15 -28.93 14.88 -8.60
CA GLY A 15 -27.92 13.84 -8.61
C GLY A 15 -27.98 12.96 -7.35
N ASP A 16 -27.37 11.78 -7.44
CA ASP A 16 -27.19 10.92 -6.27
C ASP A 16 -26.33 11.63 -5.21
N PRO A 17 -26.60 11.44 -3.91
CA PRO A 17 -25.70 11.89 -2.85
C PRO A 17 -24.30 11.29 -3.06
N GLY A 18 -23.25 12.12 -2.91
CA GLY A 18 -21.87 11.65 -2.95
C GLY A 18 -21.56 10.66 -1.82
N GLU A 19 -20.66 9.71 -2.09
CA GLU A 19 -20.15 8.83 -1.06
C GLU A 19 -18.90 9.42 -0.42
N GLU A 20 -18.90 9.58 0.90
CA GLU A 20 -17.73 9.94 1.67
C GLU A 20 -17.12 8.69 2.30
N LYS A 21 -15.84 8.41 1.99
CA LYS A 21 -15.12 7.28 2.56
C LYS A 21 -13.81 7.75 3.19
N LYS A 22 -13.56 7.33 4.43
CA LYS A 22 -12.22 7.46 5.03
C LYS A 22 -11.40 6.26 4.59
N ILE A 23 -10.31 6.51 3.88
CA ILE A 23 -9.38 5.47 3.47
C ILE A 23 -8.08 5.59 4.26
N LYS A 24 -7.51 4.45 4.64
CA LYS A 24 -6.15 4.37 5.18
C LYS A 24 -5.23 3.93 4.03
N VAL A 25 -4.28 4.79 3.70
CA VAL A 25 -3.29 4.48 2.65
C VAL A 25 -1.99 4.09 3.31
N GLU A 26 -1.44 2.96 2.94
CA GLU A 26 -0.15 2.48 3.40
C GLU A 26 0.80 2.31 2.22
N LEU A 27 1.96 3.00 2.27
CA LEU A 27 3.03 2.82 1.29
C LEU A 27 3.89 1.63 1.72
N ARG A 28 3.77 0.48 1.04
CA ARG A 28 4.50 -0.75 1.39
C ARG A 28 5.89 -0.83 0.78
N LEU A 29 6.09 -0.31 -0.44
CA LEU A 29 7.40 -0.33 -1.10
C LEU A 29 8.18 0.94 -0.78
N LEU A 30 9.41 0.77 -0.28
CA LEU A 30 10.33 1.88 -0.02
C LEU A 30 11.26 2.12 -1.24
N ALA A 31 11.88 1.03 -1.71
CA ALA A 31 12.82 0.99 -2.82
C ALA A 31 12.85 -0.42 -3.40
N ASP A 32 13.37 -0.56 -4.62
CA ASP A 32 13.57 -1.88 -5.22
C ASP A 32 14.71 -2.63 -4.53
N VAL A 33 15.77 -1.91 -4.15
CA VAL A 33 16.99 -2.45 -3.56
C VAL A 33 17.31 -1.77 -2.25
N GLY A 34 17.57 -2.56 -1.21
CA GLY A 34 18.08 -2.09 0.07
C GLY A 34 19.56 -2.36 0.22
N PHE A 35 20.37 -1.32 0.47
CA PHE A 35 21.78 -1.48 0.80
C PHE A 35 21.92 -1.79 2.27
N VAL A 36 22.46 -2.95 2.58
CA VAL A 36 22.76 -3.40 3.95
C VAL A 36 24.25 -3.62 4.11
N GLY A 37 24.73 -3.55 5.32
CA GLY A 37 26.14 -3.71 5.66
C GLY A 37 26.49 -2.95 6.91
N MET A 38 27.59 -3.26 7.53
CA MET A 38 28.11 -2.60 8.72
C MET A 38 28.36 -1.10 8.48
N PRO A 39 28.50 -0.30 9.52
CA PRO A 39 28.93 1.09 9.38
C PRO A 39 30.25 1.20 8.63
N SER A 40 30.47 2.28 7.90
CA SER A 40 31.72 2.62 7.19
C SER A 40 32.14 1.68 6.04
N VAL A 41 31.31 0.69 5.64
CA VAL A 41 31.62 -0.18 4.50
C VAL A 41 31.51 0.49 3.14
N GLY A 42 30.94 1.72 3.09
CA GLY A 42 30.84 2.52 1.87
C GLY A 42 29.45 2.53 1.21
N LYS A 43 28.37 2.15 1.89
CA LYS A 43 26.99 2.16 1.36
C LYS A 43 26.60 3.50 0.75
N SER A 44 26.66 4.58 1.53
CA SER A 44 26.29 5.94 1.10
C SER A 44 27.19 6.46 0.00
N THR A 45 28.48 6.09 0.02
CA THR A 45 29.44 6.44 -1.03
C THR A 45 29.03 5.78 -2.35
N ILE A 46 28.77 4.47 -2.33
CA ILE A 46 28.33 3.73 -3.52
C ILE A 46 27.04 4.35 -4.03
N LEU A 47 26.02 4.59 -3.17
CA LEU A 47 24.75 5.18 -3.58
C LEU A 47 24.96 6.55 -4.26
N SER A 48 25.85 7.38 -3.73
CA SER A 48 26.13 8.70 -4.29
C SER A 48 26.79 8.63 -5.67
N LEU A 49 27.61 7.59 -5.92
CA LEU A 49 28.30 7.38 -7.20
C LEU A 49 27.37 6.86 -8.30
N ILE A 50 26.46 5.94 -7.94
CA ILE A 50 25.60 5.26 -8.92
C ILE A 50 24.28 5.98 -9.18
N SER A 51 23.91 6.94 -8.32
CA SER A 51 22.66 7.68 -8.50
C SER A 51 22.74 8.64 -9.67
N ALA A 52 21.73 8.60 -10.55
CA ALA A 52 21.60 9.50 -11.69
C ALA A 52 21.38 10.98 -11.29
N SER A 53 20.98 11.22 -10.06
CA SER A 53 20.83 12.54 -9.42
C SER A 53 21.32 12.44 -7.97
N LYS A 54 21.60 13.57 -7.32
CA LYS A 54 21.97 13.57 -5.90
C LYS A 54 20.93 12.81 -5.09
N PRO A 55 21.34 11.82 -4.26
CA PRO A 55 20.42 11.08 -3.40
C PRO A 55 19.57 12.03 -2.57
N LYS A 56 18.28 11.74 -2.46
CA LYS A 56 17.35 12.54 -1.66
C LYS A 56 17.09 11.84 -0.32
N ILE A 57 17.16 12.63 0.74
CA ILE A 57 16.71 12.17 2.06
C ILE A 57 15.18 12.09 2.03
N ALA A 58 14.65 10.90 2.20
CA ALA A 58 13.21 10.70 2.26
C ALA A 58 12.74 10.80 3.71
N ALA A 59 12.09 11.93 4.05
CA ALA A 59 11.48 12.12 5.36
C ALA A 59 10.12 11.42 5.41
N TYR A 60 10.09 10.19 5.88
CA TYR A 60 8.84 9.49 6.17
C TYR A 60 8.41 9.77 7.60
N HIS A 61 7.15 10.17 7.82
CA HIS A 61 6.62 10.52 9.16
C HIS A 61 6.71 9.39 10.20
N PHE A 62 6.98 8.16 9.79
CA PHE A 62 7.11 6.99 10.66
C PHE A 62 8.58 6.58 10.89
N THR A 63 9.57 7.36 10.43
CA THR A 63 10.99 7.02 10.54
C THR A 63 11.76 8.07 11.32
N THR A 64 12.53 7.65 12.32
CA THR A 64 13.49 8.51 13.03
C THR A 64 14.83 8.61 12.29
N LEU A 65 15.14 7.63 11.43
CA LEU A 65 16.27 7.61 10.51
C LEU A 65 15.70 7.62 9.10
N SER A 66 15.93 8.72 8.39
CA SER A 66 15.47 8.86 7.01
C SER A 66 16.46 8.17 6.06
N PRO A 67 16.02 7.19 5.25
CA PRO A 67 16.89 6.56 4.28
C PRO A 67 17.25 7.54 3.16
N ASN A 68 18.47 7.42 2.62
CA ASN A 68 18.84 8.10 1.41
C ASN A 68 18.39 7.26 0.21
N LEU A 69 17.59 7.85 -0.67
CA LEU A 69 17.12 7.20 -1.89
C LEU A 69 17.85 7.72 -3.10
N GLY A 70 18.24 6.81 -4.00
CA GLY A 70 18.86 7.13 -5.27
C GLY A 70 18.19 6.37 -6.42
N VAL A 71 17.95 7.08 -7.53
CA VAL A 71 17.52 6.44 -8.77
C VAL A 71 18.79 6.01 -9.51
N VAL A 72 18.92 4.72 -9.75
CA VAL A 72 20.07 4.10 -10.39
C VAL A 72 19.71 3.73 -11.82
N LYS A 73 20.58 4.07 -12.76
CA LYS A 73 20.48 3.66 -14.15
C LYS A 73 21.69 2.81 -14.51
N THR A 74 21.46 1.59 -14.93
CA THR A 74 22.51 0.65 -15.36
C THR A 74 23.01 0.99 -16.76
N ILE A 75 24.15 0.42 -17.16
CA ILE A 75 24.73 0.60 -18.51
C ILE A 75 23.83 0.01 -19.62
N ASP A 76 22.99 -0.97 -19.30
CA ASP A 76 22.01 -1.58 -20.20
C ASP A 76 20.63 -0.86 -20.17
N ASN A 77 20.58 0.35 -19.59
CA ASN A 77 19.42 1.24 -19.47
C ASN A 77 18.28 0.75 -18.57
N ARG A 78 18.45 -0.29 -17.75
CA ARG A 78 17.50 -0.62 -16.70
C ARG A 78 17.55 0.42 -15.59
N VAL A 79 16.41 0.68 -14.95
CA VAL A 79 16.29 1.70 -13.90
C VAL A 79 15.63 1.09 -12.67
N PHE A 80 16.20 1.35 -11.50
CA PHE A 80 15.63 0.94 -10.21
C PHE A 80 15.92 1.98 -9.12
N VAL A 81 15.20 1.90 -8.03
CA VAL A 81 15.41 2.75 -6.86
C VAL A 81 16.21 1.98 -5.81
N ALA A 82 17.34 2.54 -5.37
CA ALA A 82 18.13 2.01 -4.28
C ALA A 82 17.99 2.87 -3.02
N ALA A 83 17.93 2.23 -1.87
CA ALA A 83 17.91 2.87 -0.56
C ALA A 83 19.18 2.54 0.22
N ASP A 84 19.90 3.56 0.67
CA ASP A 84 20.91 3.40 1.72
C ASP A 84 20.18 3.35 3.06
N LEU A 85 20.25 2.19 3.68
CA LEU A 85 19.58 1.91 4.94
C LEU A 85 20.60 2.06 6.08
N PRO A 86 20.61 3.21 6.80
CA PRO A 86 21.53 3.41 7.91
C PRO A 86 21.05 2.63 9.14
N GLY A 87 21.98 1.98 9.86
CA GLY A 87 21.70 1.60 11.24
C GLY A 87 21.63 0.12 11.60
N LEU A 88 22.23 -0.81 10.83
CA LEU A 88 22.54 -2.12 11.40
C LEU A 88 23.72 -1.97 12.40
N ILE A 89 23.38 -2.03 13.66
CA ILE A 89 24.34 -2.16 14.78
C ILE A 89 23.96 -3.46 15.47
N LYS A 90 24.95 -4.22 15.90
CA LYS A 90 24.80 -5.47 16.67
C LYS A 90 23.73 -5.30 17.77
N GLY A 91 22.71 -6.19 17.76
CA GLY A 91 21.58 -6.11 18.67
C GLY A 91 20.34 -5.38 18.13
N ALA A 92 20.27 -5.09 16.85
CA ALA A 92 19.14 -4.42 16.21
C ALA A 92 17.81 -5.19 16.36
N SER A 93 17.87 -6.52 16.40
CA SER A 93 16.73 -7.43 16.56
C SER A 93 16.15 -7.46 17.97
N LEU A 94 16.91 -7.00 19.00
CA LEU A 94 16.50 -7.05 20.40
C LEU A 94 15.56 -5.92 20.84
N GLY A 95 15.06 -5.10 19.90
CA GLY A 95 13.96 -4.17 20.16
C GLY A 95 14.33 -2.83 20.81
N GLU A 96 15.60 -2.49 20.95
CA GLU A 96 16.03 -1.20 21.47
C GLU A 96 16.08 -0.10 20.39
N GLY A 97 14.92 0.23 19.87
CA GLY A 97 14.63 1.54 19.22
C GLY A 97 15.05 1.75 17.77
N LEU A 98 16.29 1.64 17.37
CA LEU A 98 16.77 2.02 16.02
C LEU A 98 16.80 0.85 15.04
N GLY A 99 17.13 -0.35 15.51
CA GLY A 99 17.25 -1.55 14.69
C GLY A 99 15.93 -2.05 14.12
N ASP A 100 14.86 -2.06 14.91
CA ASP A 100 13.51 -2.48 14.48
C ASP A 100 12.99 -1.61 13.31
N LYS A 101 13.26 -0.31 13.35
CA LYS A 101 12.86 0.61 12.26
C LYS A 101 13.66 0.37 10.99
N PHE A 102 14.97 0.09 11.12
CA PHE A 102 15.81 -0.27 10.00
C PHE A 102 15.32 -1.54 9.30
N LEU A 103 15.06 -2.59 10.08
CA LEU A 103 14.62 -3.89 9.54
C LEU A 103 13.26 -3.81 8.87
N LYS A 104 12.35 -2.95 9.34
CA LYS A 104 11.10 -2.60 8.64
C LYS A 104 11.35 -1.92 7.28
N HIS A 105 12.45 -1.18 7.12
CA HIS A 105 12.82 -0.64 5.82
C HIS A 105 13.33 -1.72 4.88
N VAL A 106 14.13 -2.67 5.37
CA VAL A 106 14.59 -3.82 4.58
C VAL A 106 13.42 -4.68 4.12
N GLN A 107 12.39 -4.87 4.95
CA GLN A 107 11.16 -5.56 4.54
C GLN A 107 10.52 -4.93 3.30
N ARG A 108 10.63 -3.61 3.15
CA ARG A 108 10.04 -2.82 2.07
C ARG A 108 10.91 -2.71 0.82
N THR A 109 11.89 -3.60 0.66
CA THR A 109 12.72 -3.74 -0.54
C THR A 109 12.52 -5.11 -1.17
N ARG A 110 12.83 -5.24 -2.46
CA ARG A 110 12.68 -6.50 -3.22
C ARG A 110 13.97 -7.32 -3.21
N VAL A 111 15.11 -6.66 -3.35
CA VAL A 111 16.46 -7.25 -3.37
C VAL A 111 17.31 -6.61 -2.29
N ILE A 112 18.20 -7.37 -1.68
CA ILE A 112 19.18 -6.90 -0.73
C ILE A 112 20.55 -6.83 -1.42
N ALA A 113 21.18 -5.66 -1.43
CA ALA A 113 22.58 -5.52 -1.80
C ALA A 113 23.42 -5.46 -0.52
N HIS A 114 24.11 -6.55 -0.22
CA HIS A 114 24.93 -6.69 0.98
C HIS A 114 26.35 -6.22 0.70
N ILE A 115 26.74 -5.09 1.26
CA ILE A 115 28.05 -4.46 1.05
C ILE A 115 28.96 -4.81 2.22
N ILE A 116 30.12 -5.39 1.89
CA ILE A 116 31.11 -5.87 2.85
C ILE A 116 32.43 -5.13 2.61
N ASP A 117 33.05 -4.66 3.67
CA ASP A 117 34.40 -4.08 3.63
C ASP A 117 35.45 -5.20 3.66
N MET A 118 36.10 -5.44 2.52
CA MET A 118 37.15 -6.47 2.41
C MET A 118 38.50 -5.99 2.94
N SER A 119 38.67 -4.69 3.20
CA SER A 119 39.97 -4.17 3.68
C SER A 119 40.25 -4.51 5.14
N ALA A 120 39.25 -4.81 5.93
CA ALA A 120 39.34 -5.02 7.39
C ALA A 120 40.07 -3.90 8.17
N GLN A 121 40.15 -2.68 7.59
CA GLN A 121 40.86 -1.54 8.18
C GLN A 121 40.29 -1.09 9.54
N GLU A 122 39.00 -1.36 9.80
CA GLU A 122 38.39 -1.05 11.08
C GLU A 122 38.56 -2.19 12.12
N GLY A 123 39.41 -3.18 11.84
CA GLY A 123 39.66 -4.29 12.76
C GLY A 123 38.57 -5.33 12.84
N ARG A 124 37.60 -5.30 11.89
CA ARG A 124 36.51 -6.28 11.79
C ARG A 124 36.83 -7.33 10.71
N ASP A 125 36.46 -8.57 10.95
CA ASP A 125 36.56 -9.63 9.94
C ASP A 125 35.37 -9.55 8.97
N PRO A 126 35.58 -9.44 7.64
CA PRO A 126 34.51 -9.41 6.64
C PRO A 126 33.56 -10.61 6.71
N ILE A 127 34.04 -11.77 7.13
CA ILE A 127 33.26 -13.00 7.30
C ILE A 127 32.31 -12.85 8.49
N GLU A 128 32.82 -12.36 9.61
CA GLU A 128 31.99 -12.09 10.81
C GLU A 128 30.95 -11.01 10.54
N ASP A 129 31.31 -9.94 9.85
CA ASP A 129 30.39 -8.87 9.47
C ASP A 129 29.24 -9.41 8.63
N TYR A 130 29.50 -10.30 7.67
CA TYR A 130 28.49 -10.96 6.87
C TYR A 130 27.53 -11.82 7.69
N GLU A 131 28.09 -12.64 8.61
CA GLU A 131 27.30 -13.51 9.48
C GLU A 131 26.42 -12.74 10.45
N ILE A 132 26.96 -11.68 11.06
CA ILE A 132 26.20 -10.83 11.99
C ILE A 132 24.98 -10.23 11.28
N ILE A 133 25.16 -9.66 10.10
CA ILE A 133 24.07 -9.03 9.34
C ILE A 133 23.00 -10.06 8.95
N ASN A 134 23.40 -11.21 8.43
CA ASN A 134 22.44 -12.25 8.07
C ASN A 134 21.68 -12.78 9.29
N LYS A 135 22.36 -12.93 10.42
CA LYS A 135 21.70 -13.33 11.65
C LYS A 135 20.70 -12.29 12.14
N GLU A 136 21.04 -11.00 12.11
CA GLU A 136 20.11 -9.93 12.47
C GLU A 136 18.88 -9.89 11.55
N LEU A 137 19.05 -10.14 10.24
CA LEU A 137 17.94 -10.24 9.29
C LEU A 137 17.04 -11.43 9.60
N GLU A 138 17.62 -12.59 9.92
CA GLU A 138 16.90 -13.83 10.25
C GLU A 138 16.14 -13.71 11.58
N ASP A 139 16.81 -13.18 12.61
CA ASP A 139 16.23 -13.01 13.94
C ASP A 139 15.03 -12.04 13.95
N PHE A 140 15.05 -11.06 13.04
CA PHE A 140 13.94 -10.12 12.89
C PHE A 140 12.75 -10.72 12.12
N ASP A 141 13.02 -11.28 10.95
CA ASP A 141 12.01 -11.92 10.10
C ASP A 141 12.69 -12.96 9.18
N PRO A 142 12.43 -14.25 9.38
CA PRO A 142 12.97 -15.31 8.53
C PRO A 142 12.67 -15.16 7.03
N LYS A 143 11.71 -14.31 6.65
CA LYS A 143 11.44 -13.99 5.25
C LYS A 143 12.53 -13.11 4.64
N LEU A 144 13.23 -12.30 5.45
CA LEU A 144 14.27 -11.40 4.94
C LEU A 144 15.49 -12.14 4.42
N ILE A 145 15.92 -13.20 5.08
CA ILE A 145 17.07 -14.01 4.63
C ILE A 145 16.76 -14.75 3.32
N LYS A 146 15.47 -14.96 3.01
CA LYS A 146 15.06 -15.62 1.77
C LYS A 146 15.00 -14.67 0.57
N LYS A 147 15.10 -13.37 0.79
CA LYS A 147 15.17 -12.41 -0.31
C LYS A 147 16.44 -12.61 -1.12
N PRO A 148 16.42 -12.40 -2.43
CA PRO A 148 17.61 -12.40 -3.25
C PRO A 148 18.64 -11.42 -2.69
N GLN A 149 19.87 -11.90 -2.51
CA GLN A 149 20.99 -11.10 -2.02
C GLN A 149 22.08 -11.02 -3.08
N VAL A 150 22.55 -9.81 -3.34
CA VAL A 150 23.74 -9.55 -4.17
C VAL A 150 24.86 -9.09 -3.25
N ILE A 151 25.94 -9.86 -3.18
CA ILE A 151 27.08 -9.60 -2.30
C ILE A 151 28.10 -8.73 -3.02
N ILE A 152 28.38 -7.57 -2.44
CA ILE A 152 29.30 -6.56 -2.97
C ILE A 152 30.52 -6.47 -2.04
N ALA A 153 31.66 -6.96 -2.52
CA ALA A 153 32.95 -6.83 -1.87
C ALA A 153 33.53 -5.45 -2.18
N ASN A 154 33.44 -4.54 -1.25
CA ASN A 154 33.93 -3.16 -1.44
C ASN A 154 35.32 -2.95 -0.83
N LYS A 155 35.95 -1.82 -1.20
CA LYS A 155 37.32 -1.41 -0.84
C LYS A 155 38.40 -2.35 -1.35
N MET A 156 38.16 -2.91 -2.55
CA MET A 156 39.12 -3.82 -3.19
C MET A 156 40.42 -3.14 -3.68
N ASP A 157 40.49 -1.83 -3.56
CA ASP A 157 41.70 -1.02 -3.84
C ASP A 157 42.74 -1.04 -2.69
N ILE A 158 42.40 -1.64 -1.56
CA ILE A 158 43.20 -1.62 -0.34
C ILE A 158 43.95 -2.95 -0.20
N ASP A 159 45.20 -2.90 0.26
CA ASP A 159 46.01 -4.06 0.51
C ASP A 159 45.36 -5.00 1.54
N GLY A 160 45.45 -6.31 1.31
CA GLY A 160 44.81 -7.35 2.15
C GLY A 160 43.37 -7.69 1.75
N ALA A 161 42.67 -6.83 0.98
CA ALA A 161 41.29 -7.09 0.56
C ALA A 161 41.17 -8.37 -0.29
N ASN A 162 42.12 -8.64 -1.16
CA ASN A 162 42.16 -9.87 -1.99
C ASN A 162 42.28 -11.16 -1.18
N GLU A 163 43.05 -11.17 -0.09
CA GLU A 163 43.18 -12.29 0.79
C GLU A 163 41.87 -12.58 1.53
N ASN A 164 41.25 -11.55 2.06
CA ASN A 164 39.97 -11.65 2.72
C ASN A 164 38.86 -12.11 1.76
N LEU A 165 38.84 -11.59 0.53
CA LEU A 165 37.94 -12.05 -0.51
C LEU A 165 38.10 -13.53 -0.83
N LYS A 166 39.34 -14.00 -0.93
CA LYS A 166 39.62 -15.41 -1.17
C LYS A 166 39.10 -16.29 -0.04
N ARG A 167 39.38 -15.93 1.22
CA ARG A 167 38.82 -16.59 2.42
C ARG A 167 37.32 -16.63 2.39
N PHE A 168 36.67 -15.51 2.02
CA PHE A 168 35.21 -15.40 1.93
C PHE A 168 34.64 -16.34 0.85
N LYS A 169 35.21 -16.34 -0.37
CA LYS A 169 34.78 -17.21 -1.47
C LYS A 169 34.98 -18.70 -1.16
N GLU A 170 36.05 -19.06 -0.46
CA GLU A 170 36.32 -20.46 -0.01
C GLU A 170 35.24 -20.92 0.98
N LYS A 171 34.74 -20.02 1.85
CA LYS A 171 33.75 -20.39 2.86
C LYS A 171 32.35 -20.48 2.30
N TYR A 172 31.94 -19.56 1.42
CA TYR A 172 30.53 -19.40 1.03
C TYR A 172 30.20 -19.79 -0.41
N ASN A 173 31.10 -20.02 -1.27
CA ASN A 173 30.90 -20.39 -2.69
C ASN A 173 29.70 -19.59 -3.36
N LEU A 174 29.58 -18.30 -3.07
CA LEU A 174 28.55 -17.42 -3.55
C LEU A 174 29.11 -16.45 -4.59
N PRO A 175 28.28 -15.95 -5.53
CA PRO A 175 28.68 -14.87 -6.43
C PRO A 175 28.99 -13.60 -5.63
N VAL A 176 30.22 -13.09 -5.76
CA VAL A 176 30.68 -11.87 -5.09
C VAL A 176 31.18 -10.89 -6.13
N TYR A 177 30.69 -9.67 -6.08
CA TYR A 177 31.04 -8.61 -7.01
C TYR A 177 32.07 -7.67 -6.38
N GLU A 178 33.26 -7.69 -6.95
CA GLU A 178 34.40 -6.92 -6.49
C GLU A 178 34.27 -5.45 -6.91
N THR A 179 34.34 -4.54 -5.95
CA THR A 179 34.14 -3.12 -6.19
C THR A 179 35.13 -2.26 -5.40
N SER A 180 35.38 -1.08 -5.91
CA SER A 180 35.99 0.01 -5.16
C SER A 180 35.23 1.28 -5.42
N ALA A 181 34.55 1.79 -4.41
CA ALA A 181 33.83 3.05 -4.50
C ALA A 181 34.77 4.23 -4.78
N ILE A 182 35.98 4.22 -4.21
CA ILE A 182 36.97 5.30 -4.39
C ILE A 182 37.48 5.35 -5.83
N THR A 183 37.80 4.20 -6.41
CA THR A 183 38.33 4.13 -7.78
C THR A 183 37.26 3.97 -8.85
N ASN A 184 35.99 3.90 -8.45
CA ASN A 184 34.84 3.69 -9.31
C ASN A 184 34.94 2.45 -10.21
N LYS A 185 35.54 1.36 -9.68
CA LYS A 185 35.73 0.11 -10.42
C LYS A 185 34.72 -0.95 -9.95
N GLY A 186 34.27 -1.77 -10.90
CA GLY A 186 33.44 -2.97 -10.64
C GLY A 186 31.98 -2.70 -10.34
N LEU A 187 31.56 -1.45 -10.15
CA LEU A 187 30.16 -1.10 -9.81
C LEU A 187 29.18 -1.54 -10.90
N ASP A 188 29.51 -1.34 -12.17
CA ASP A 188 28.61 -1.71 -13.27
C ASP A 188 28.20 -3.19 -13.26
N LYS A 189 29.16 -4.09 -12.95
CA LYS A 189 28.87 -5.53 -12.85
C LYS A 189 27.93 -5.85 -11.69
N ALA A 190 28.13 -5.19 -10.55
CA ALA A 190 27.26 -5.34 -9.39
C ALA A 190 25.84 -4.81 -9.67
N LEU A 191 25.73 -3.67 -10.38
CA LEU A 191 24.44 -3.09 -10.75
C LEU A 191 23.66 -3.96 -11.75
N ILE A 192 24.35 -4.56 -12.73
CA ILE A 192 23.73 -5.50 -13.67
C ILE A 192 23.20 -6.71 -12.89
N ALA A 193 23.99 -7.28 -11.98
CA ALA A 193 23.56 -8.42 -11.19
C ALA A 193 22.35 -8.10 -10.30
N ILE A 194 22.29 -6.91 -9.72
CA ILE A 194 21.12 -6.43 -8.98
C ILE A 194 19.88 -6.35 -9.89
N ALA A 195 20.04 -5.77 -11.08
CA ALA A 195 18.96 -5.66 -12.04
C ALA A 195 18.47 -7.03 -12.54
N ASP A 196 19.40 -7.99 -12.73
CA ASP A 196 19.07 -9.37 -13.10
C ASP A 196 18.26 -10.08 -12.00
N GLU A 197 18.57 -9.85 -10.72
CA GLU A 197 17.79 -10.39 -9.62
C GLU A 197 16.40 -9.72 -9.54
N LEU A 198 16.30 -8.42 -9.80
CA LEU A 198 15.01 -7.73 -9.85
C LEU A 198 14.11 -8.26 -10.97
N ASP A 199 14.68 -8.56 -12.14
CA ASP A 199 13.93 -9.10 -13.29
C ASP A 199 13.44 -10.55 -13.05
N LYS A 200 14.15 -11.33 -12.22
CA LYS A 200 13.73 -12.69 -11.83
C LYS A 200 12.56 -12.69 -10.86
N ILE A 201 12.47 -11.67 -10.05
CA ILE A 201 11.32 -11.50 -9.14
C ILE A 201 10.14 -11.12 -10.02
N LYS A 202 9.29 -12.10 -10.38
CA LYS A 202 7.97 -11.80 -10.93
C LYS A 202 7.36 -10.74 -10.04
N GLU A 203 6.67 -9.75 -10.62
CA GLU A 203 5.84 -8.84 -9.85
C GLU A 203 4.86 -9.72 -9.05
N GLU A 204 5.30 -10.15 -7.88
CA GLU A 204 4.37 -10.68 -6.90
C GLU A 204 3.39 -9.54 -6.67
N PRO A 205 2.08 -9.79 -6.83
CA PRO A 205 1.12 -8.77 -6.50
C PRO A 205 1.49 -8.29 -5.10
N LEU A 206 1.64 -6.98 -4.92
CA LEU A 206 1.96 -6.31 -3.65
C LEU A 206 0.97 -6.64 -2.52
N PHE A 207 0.00 -7.43 -2.83
CA PHE A 207 -0.95 -8.12 -1.99
C PHE A 207 -0.54 -9.61 -1.94
N GLU A 208 0.22 -10.02 -0.91
CA GLU A 208 -0.25 -11.22 -0.25
C GLU A 208 -1.69 -10.87 0.09
N GLU A 209 -2.62 -11.60 -0.46
CA GLU A 209 -3.92 -11.77 0.16
C GLU A 209 -3.56 -12.31 1.57
N GLU A 210 -3.21 -11.40 2.52
CA GLU A 210 -3.59 -11.64 3.88
C GLU A 210 -5.05 -11.97 3.68
N GLU A 211 -5.40 -13.22 3.90
CA GLU A 211 -6.76 -13.61 4.14
C GLU A 211 -7.31 -12.56 5.10
N PHE A 212 -7.81 -11.46 4.52
CA PHE A 212 -8.77 -10.68 5.19
C PHE A 212 -9.89 -11.71 5.42
N GLU A 213 -9.86 -12.35 6.58
CA GLU A 213 -11.03 -12.95 7.18
C GLU A 213 -12.10 -11.89 7.47
N SER A 214 -12.15 -10.87 6.70
CA SER A 214 -13.33 -10.11 6.38
C SER A 214 -13.84 -10.57 5.02
N HIS A 215 -14.04 -11.87 4.83
CA HIS A 215 -15.22 -12.29 4.16
C HIS A 215 -16.38 -11.79 5.03
N VAL A 216 -16.63 -10.49 4.99
CA VAL A 216 -18.00 -10.04 5.01
C VAL A 216 -18.58 -10.70 3.76
N LEU A 217 -18.96 -11.96 3.92
CA LEU A 217 -19.96 -12.58 3.10
C LEU A 217 -21.11 -11.58 3.15
N TYR A 218 -21.16 -10.70 2.16
CA TYR A 218 -22.40 -10.01 1.83
C TYR A 218 -23.36 -11.14 1.43
N LYS A 219 -23.86 -11.87 2.43
CA LYS A 219 -25.14 -12.47 2.33
C LYS A 219 -26.04 -11.31 2.05
N PHE A 220 -26.45 -11.18 0.79
CA PHE A 220 -27.58 -10.39 0.39
C PHE A 220 -28.75 -10.93 1.22
N LYS A 221 -28.85 -10.49 2.48
CA LYS A 221 -30.15 -10.37 3.10
C LYS A 221 -30.80 -9.35 2.19
N LYS A 222 -31.84 -9.74 1.43
CA LYS A 222 -32.80 -8.81 0.88
C LYS A 222 -33.31 -8.03 2.08
N GLU A 223 -32.62 -6.97 2.47
CA GLU A 223 -33.16 -5.98 3.37
C GLU A 223 -34.39 -5.50 2.64
N LYS A 224 -35.56 -5.55 3.31
CA LYS A 224 -36.75 -4.99 2.73
C LYS A 224 -36.40 -3.57 2.31
N PRO A 225 -36.71 -3.13 1.06
CA PRO A 225 -36.31 -1.82 0.54
C PRO A 225 -36.82 -0.68 1.40
N PHE A 226 -37.79 -0.93 2.25
CA PHE A 226 -38.36 0.00 3.22
C PHE A 226 -38.90 -0.69 4.45
N THR A 227 -39.10 0.05 5.52
CA THR A 227 -39.79 -0.35 6.75
C THR A 227 -40.84 0.71 7.06
N ILE A 228 -42.01 0.29 7.49
CA ILE A 228 -43.09 1.16 7.91
C ILE A 228 -43.29 0.98 9.40
N THR A 229 -43.31 2.08 10.15
CA THR A 229 -43.62 2.09 11.58
C THR A 229 -44.78 3.07 11.83
N ARG A 230 -45.63 2.79 12.82
CA ARG A 230 -46.70 3.70 13.21
C ARG A 230 -46.27 4.48 14.44
N ASP A 231 -46.24 5.76 14.34
CA ASP A 231 -46.02 6.68 15.45
C ASP A 231 -47.26 7.55 15.68
N ASN A 232 -48.01 7.25 16.73
CA ASN A 232 -49.32 7.77 17.01
C ASN A 232 -50.27 7.55 15.81
N ASP A 233 -50.71 8.65 15.15
CA ASP A 233 -51.59 8.61 13.99
C ASP A 233 -50.89 8.84 12.66
N ILE A 234 -49.53 8.68 12.63
CA ILE A 234 -48.73 8.89 11.44
C ILE A 234 -48.00 7.62 11.09
N TYR A 235 -48.05 7.20 9.85
CA TYR A 235 -47.22 6.09 9.33
C TYR A 235 -45.88 6.64 8.86
N VAL A 236 -44.79 6.20 9.47
CA VAL A 236 -43.42 6.65 9.13
C VAL A 236 -42.75 5.60 8.26
N VAL A 237 -42.42 5.97 7.03
CA VAL A 237 -41.75 5.12 6.05
C VAL A 237 -40.26 5.49 6.05
N LYS A 238 -39.40 4.48 6.31
CA LYS A 238 -37.93 4.58 6.31
C LYS A 238 -37.34 3.55 5.38
N GLY A 239 -36.20 3.84 4.75
CA GLY A 239 -35.46 2.90 3.93
C GLY A 239 -34.50 3.63 3.00
N LYS A 240 -33.33 3.02 2.75
CA LYS A 240 -32.29 3.64 1.91
C LYS A 240 -32.82 4.04 0.52
N ASP A 241 -33.60 3.18 -0.10
CA ASP A 241 -34.12 3.42 -1.44
C ASP A 241 -35.19 4.52 -1.45
N VAL A 242 -36.05 4.58 -0.41
CA VAL A 242 -37.05 5.62 -0.24
C VAL A 242 -36.41 6.95 0.05
N GLU A 243 -35.43 7.00 0.94
CA GLU A 243 -34.68 8.22 1.25
C GLU A 243 -33.88 8.74 0.05
N LYS A 244 -33.28 7.82 -0.72
CA LYS A 244 -32.60 8.15 -1.96
C LYS A 244 -33.55 8.75 -2.97
N LEU A 245 -34.68 8.11 -3.20
CA LEU A 245 -35.73 8.59 -4.09
C LEU A 245 -36.24 10.00 -3.68
N PHE A 246 -36.44 10.20 -2.38
CA PHE A 246 -36.85 11.48 -1.82
C PHE A 246 -35.83 12.60 -2.11
N LYS A 247 -34.55 12.36 -1.83
CA LYS A 247 -33.45 13.32 -2.06
C LYS A 247 -33.25 13.67 -3.54
N MET A 248 -33.51 12.71 -4.44
CA MET A 248 -33.39 12.91 -5.88
C MET A 248 -34.61 13.63 -6.49
N THR A 249 -35.75 13.67 -5.78
CA THR A 249 -36.97 14.25 -6.29
C THR A 249 -36.98 15.76 -6.07
N LYS A 250 -37.24 16.52 -7.13
CA LYS A 250 -37.68 17.94 -7.02
C LYS A 250 -39.15 17.93 -6.93
N PHE A 251 -39.70 18.44 -5.82
CA PHE A 251 -41.16 18.50 -5.53
C PHE A 251 -41.84 19.65 -6.29
N THR A 252 -41.89 19.52 -7.60
CA THR A 252 -42.83 20.24 -8.47
C THR A 252 -44.09 19.39 -8.61
N ASP A 253 -45.19 19.93 -9.16
CA ASP A 253 -46.42 19.17 -9.33
C ASP A 253 -46.22 17.85 -10.08
N GLU A 254 -45.49 17.87 -11.19
CA GLU A 254 -45.13 16.66 -11.96
C GLU A 254 -44.18 15.74 -11.20
N GLY A 255 -43.21 16.33 -10.47
CA GLY A 255 -42.25 15.59 -9.66
C GLY A 255 -42.89 14.83 -8.51
N ALA A 256 -43.87 15.45 -7.83
CA ALA A 256 -44.63 14.83 -6.75
C ALA A 256 -45.46 13.63 -7.24
N ILE A 257 -46.12 13.78 -8.38
CA ILE A 257 -46.90 12.69 -9.01
C ILE A 257 -45.98 11.51 -9.36
N ARG A 258 -44.80 11.79 -9.92
CA ARG A 258 -43.84 10.77 -10.26
C ARG A 258 -43.26 10.08 -9.03
N PHE A 259 -42.98 10.82 -7.97
CA PHE A 259 -42.56 10.30 -6.69
C PHE A 259 -43.58 9.31 -6.12
N ALA A 260 -44.86 9.71 -6.07
CA ALA A 260 -45.96 8.86 -5.61
C ALA A 260 -46.04 7.55 -6.43
N LYS A 261 -45.96 7.63 -7.77
CA LYS A 261 -45.95 6.42 -8.62
C LYS A 261 -44.77 5.51 -8.35
N LYS A 262 -43.57 6.04 -8.09
CA LYS A 262 -42.40 5.23 -7.73
C LYS A 262 -42.60 4.54 -6.38
N LEU A 263 -43.16 5.21 -5.37
CA LEU A 263 -43.47 4.62 -4.07
C LEU A 263 -44.50 3.48 -4.21
N GLN A 264 -45.53 3.67 -5.04
CA GLN A 264 -46.49 2.63 -5.37
C GLN A 264 -45.82 1.40 -6.00
N HIS A 265 -44.93 1.59 -7.00
CA HIS A 265 -44.17 0.49 -7.61
C HIS A 265 -43.24 -0.23 -6.64
N MET A 266 -42.79 0.43 -5.57
CA MET A 266 -42.03 -0.19 -4.50
C MET A 266 -42.88 -1.04 -3.54
N GLY A 267 -44.23 -0.97 -3.67
CA GLY A 267 -45.16 -1.75 -2.87
C GLY A 267 -45.47 -1.11 -1.51
N ILE A 268 -45.18 0.18 -1.32
CA ILE A 268 -45.41 0.88 -0.05
C ILE A 268 -46.91 0.98 0.24
N ASP A 269 -47.73 1.28 -0.78
CA ASP A 269 -49.17 1.38 -0.63
C ASP A 269 -49.82 0.10 -0.17
N GLU A 270 -49.39 -1.06 -0.75
CA GLU A 270 -49.85 -2.36 -0.33
C GLU A 270 -49.52 -2.68 1.14
N GLU A 271 -48.30 -2.32 1.56
CA GLU A 271 -47.86 -2.57 2.92
C GLU A 271 -48.54 -1.63 3.94
N LEU A 272 -48.83 -0.37 3.56
CA LEU A 272 -49.63 0.55 4.35
C LEU A 272 -51.07 0.02 4.58
N LEU A 273 -51.71 -0.47 3.53
CA LEU A 273 -53.01 -1.10 3.61
C LEU A 273 -53.05 -2.35 4.50
N LYS A 274 -52.01 -3.19 4.40
CA LYS A 274 -51.84 -4.38 5.30
C LYS A 274 -51.71 -3.98 6.76
N MET A 275 -51.07 -2.82 7.04
CA MET A 275 -50.94 -2.29 8.39
C MET A 275 -52.21 -1.58 8.90
N GLY A 276 -53.23 -1.49 8.06
CA GLY A 276 -54.56 -0.91 8.43
C GLY A 276 -54.67 0.59 8.14
N ALA A 277 -53.78 1.15 7.32
CA ALA A 277 -53.89 2.52 6.86
C ALA A 277 -55.14 2.69 5.98
N LYS A 278 -55.80 3.84 6.10
CA LYS A 278 -56.95 4.24 5.29
C LYS A 278 -56.60 5.47 4.47
N TYR A 279 -57.31 5.64 3.35
CA TYR A 279 -57.15 6.88 2.58
C TYR A 279 -57.53 8.08 3.46
N GLY A 280 -56.64 9.10 3.46
CA GLY A 280 -56.71 10.25 4.34
C GLY A 280 -55.77 10.18 5.54
N ASP A 281 -55.18 9.02 5.84
CA ASP A 281 -54.16 8.88 6.89
C ASP A 281 -52.86 9.59 6.49
N LYS A 282 -52.13 10.04 7.51
CA LYS A 282 -50.86 10.75 7.31
C LYS A 282 -49.71 9.78 7.20
N VAL A 283 -48.90 9.98 6.15
CA VAL A 283 -47.66 9.20 5.91
C VAL A 283 -46.48 10.17 5.90
N GLN A 284 -45.51 9.91 6.73
CA GLN A 284 -44.27 10.68 6.82
C GLN A 284 -43.12 9.94 6.11
N ILE A 285 -42.44 10.69 5.25
CA ILE A 285 -41.17 10.27 4.62
C ILE A 285 -40.15 11.38 4.88
N MET A 286 -39.09 11.07 5.63
CA MET A 286 -38.13 12.06 6.11
C MET A 286 -38.85 13.26 6.78
N ASP A 287 -38.71 14.46 6.22
CA ASP A 287 -39.23 15.70 6.80
C ASP A 287 -40.62 16.13 6.25
N LEU A 288 -41.17 15.37 5.28
CA LEU A 288 -42.47 15.69 4.68
C LEU A 288 -43.55 14.72 5.12
N ILE A 289 -44.73 15.27 5.33
CA ILE A 289 -45.96 14.54 5.67
C ILE A 289 -46.91 14.65 4.48
N PHE A 290 -47.35 13.52 3.98
CA PHE A 290 -48.29 13.40 2.87
C PHE A 290 -49.60 12.79 3.39
N GLU A 291 -50.66 13.06 2.69
CA GLU A 291 -51.94 12.38 2.84
C GLU A 291 -51.94 11.09 1.97
N PHE A 292 -52.25 9.94 2.53
CA PHE A 292 -52.40 8.69 1.77
C PHE A 292 -53.65 8.80 0.88
N LYS A 293 -53.47 8.81 -0.43
CA LYS A 293 -54.54 8.95 -1.42
C LYS A 293 -54.54 7.72 -2.35
N GLU A 294 -55.72 7.48 -2.94
CA GLU A 294 -55.95 6.43 -3.92
C GLU A 294 -55.08 6.62 -5.19
#